data_21756b8c5b64882fa51682e4f45ffe6e
#
_entry.id   21756b8c5b64882fa51682e4f45ffe6e
#
_cell.length_a   1.000
_cell.length_b   1.000
_cell.length_c   1.000
_cell.angle_alpha   90.00
_cell.angle_beta   90.00
_cell.angle_gamma   90.00
#
_symmetry.space_group_name_H-M   'P 1'
#
loop_
_entity.id
_entity.type
_entity.pdbx_description
1 polymer ?
#
loop_
_entity_poly.entity_id
_entity_poly.type
_entity_poly.pdbx_seq_one_letter_code
_entity_poly.pdbx_strand_id
1 'polypeptide(L)'
;QEKQAQLAAAQQAQVQEQQNQYEALMEQGTQLCETDPEQALGCFEQAQALYPEESAPYISYAYALYCAQDYERCISYIEDELGLGKAYDIEAQSQLSEILGAAYFECDDYAAAASFFRLSTAGGDITVNAQRDYAVSLGRLGDIDAAGEILSQMYAAGASGDVTDYVQAEIDYAKKEYLDAESGFQAVLNQTQDIALQKRALRSLAEVYRDCAALVRTGSSPIGNPATKAVEVLANGIETYGLRYDSTIWEMLALAYFEAYHTDPSVPQSYLRKAGECFNRVLELGVTKSYLYSNLYTIYYELQEYDLAEQTLDAYAAQYPKDYEPYAFRAMLYITLENRKEQSARDYSAAVEAYETAGQLLRSDDDATYYQQLQSLIQQLQKEGW
;
A
#
# COMPACT_ATOMS: atom_id res chain seq x y z
N GLN A 1 12.30 35.33 -55.66
CA GLN A 1 13.11 35.53 -54.46
C GLN A 1 12.27 36.00 -53.27
N GLU A 2 11.42 37.05 -53.42
CA GLU A 2 10.62 37.63 -52.38
C GLU A 2 9.55 36.65 -51.81
N LYS A 3 8.91 35.85 -52.67
CA LYS A 3 7.92 34.84 -52.31
C LYS A 3 8.53 33.66 -51.55
N GLN A 4 9.78 33.30 -51.89
CA GLN A 4 10.52 32.26 -51.16
C GLN A 4 10.96 32.77 -49.80
N ALA A 5 11.36 34.03 -49.65
CA ALA A 5 11.73 34.62 -48.38
C ALA A 5 10.52 34.75 -47.46
N GLN A 6 9.33 35.12 -47.99
CA GLN A 6 8.07 35.15 -47.24
C GLN A 6 7.62 33.78 -46.77
N LEU A 7 7.77 32.73 -47.61
CA LEU A 7 7.46 31.34 -47.23
C LEU A 7 8.40 30.86 -46.12
N ALA A 8 9.69 31.10 -46.24
CA ALA A 8 10.67 30.75 -45.22
C ALA A 8 10.42 31.45 -43.88
N ALA A 9 10.06 32.76 -43.90
CA ALA A 9 9.71 33.51 -42.72
C ALA A 9 8.42 32.99 -42.05
N ALA A 10 7.41 32.60 -42.84
CA ALA A 10 6.18 31.99 -42.31
C ALA A 10 6.44 30.61 -41.68
N GLN A 11 7.29 29.77 -42.31
CA GLN A 11 7.69 28.49 -41.75
C GLN A 11 8.47 28.66 -40.44
N GLN A 12 9.38 29.63 -40.40
CA GLN A 12 10.15 29.92 -39.18
C GLN A 12 9.27 30.42 -38.04
N ALA A 13 8.27 31.28 -38.37
CA ALA A 13 7.29 31.71 -37.37
C ALA A 13 6.42 30.58 -36.83
N GLN A 14 6.03 29.64 -37.70
CA GLN A 14 5.26 28.47 -37.30
C GLN A 14 6.07 27.51 -36.37
N VAL A 15 7.33 27.26 -36.71
CA VAL A 15 8.23 26.48 -35.86
C VAL A 15 8.42 27.13 -34.48
N GLN A 16 8.61 28.47 -34.48
CA GLN A 16 8.78 29.19 -33.22
C GLN A 16 7.50 29.17 -32.36
N GLU A 17 6.33 29.29 -32.97
CA GLU A 17 5.04 29.19 -32.26
C GLU A 17 4.86 27.78 -31.66
N GLN A 18 5.19 26.73 -32.40
CA GLN A 18 5.14 25.35 -31.91
C GLN A 18 6.11 25.13 -30.76
N GLN A 19 7.32 25.67 -30.83
CA GLN A 19 8.30 25.62 -29.75
C GLN A 19 7.79 26.34 -28.49
N ASN A 20 7.25 27.54 -28.64
CA ASN A 20 6.69 28.30 -27.50
C ASN A 20 5.53 27.55 -26.84
N GLN A 21 4.68 26.91 -27.64
CA GLN A 21 3.57 26.11 -27.14
C GLN A 21 4.07 24.90 -26.35
N TYR A 22 5.09 24.19 -26.86
CA TYR A 22 5.70 23.06 -26.19
C TYR A 22 6.29 23.48 -24.83
N GLU A 23 7.09 24.55 -24.81
CA GLU A 23 7.71 25.05 -23.59
C GLU A 23 6.65 25.44 -22.53
N ALA A 24 5.59 26.11 -22.97
CA ALA A 24 4.48 26.47 -22.08
C ALA A 24 3.76 25.26 -21.50
N LEU A 25 3.52 24.22 -22.30
CA LEU A 25 2.90 22.96 -21.85
C LEU A 25 3.79 22.22 -20.85
N MET A 26 5.09 22.13 -21.11
CA MET A 26 6.06 21.51 -20.20
C MET A 26 6.14 22.27 -18.86
N GLU A 27 6.21 23.59 -18.90
CA GLU A 27 6.24 24.42 -17.71
C GLU A 27 4.94 24.27 -16.90
N GLN A 28 3.77 24.39 -17.56
CA GLN A 28 2.47 24.24 -16.91
C GLN A 28 2.31 22.84 -16.29
N GLY A 29 2.62 21.80 -17.05
CA GLY A 29 2.56 20.42 -16.55
C GLY A 29 3.44 20.21 -15.32
N THR A 30 4.67 20.72 -15.35
CA THR A 30 5.59 20.62 -14.21
C THR A 30 5.05 21.31 -12.95
N GLN A 31 4.45 22.50 -13.10
CA GLN A 31 3.84 23.23 -11.97
C GLN A 31 2.63 22.50 -11.39
N LEU A 32 1.94 21.70 -12.19
CA LEU A 32 0.74 20.97 -11.78
C LEU A 32 1.03 19.57 -11.20
N CYS A 33 2.22 18.99 -11.43
CA CYS A 33 2.52 17.61 -11.06
C CYS A 33 2.17 17.25 -9.60
N GLU A 34 2.44 18.14 -8.66
CA GLU A 34 2.18 17.90 -7.23
C GLU A 34 0.79 18.37 -6.76
N THR A 35 0.15 19.29 -7.48
CA THR A 35 -1.10 19.91 -7.05
C THR A 35 -2.33 19.43 -7.81
N ASP A 36 -2.17 19.10 -9.09
CA ASP A 36 -3.22 18.56 -9.96
C ASP A 36 -2.57 17.65 -11.03
N PRO A 37 -2.10 16.45 -10.64
CA PRO A 37 -1.40 15.56 -11.56
C PRO A 37 -2.24 15.13 -12.77
N GLU A 38 -3.56 15.05 -12.66
CA GLU A 38 -4.44 14.74 -13.78
C GLU A 38 -4.41 15.85 -14.87
N GLN A 39 -4.37 17.12 -14.49
CA GLN A 39 -4.18 18.19 -15.45
C GLN A 39 -2.76 18.20 -16.02
N ALA A 40 -1.74 17.87 -15.21
CA ALA A 40 -0.36 17.73 -15.67
C ALA A 40 -0.23 16.68 -16.78
N LEU A 41 -0.88 15.52 -16.65
CA LEU A 41 -0.92 14.48 -17.67
C LEU A 41 -1.41 15.03 -19.03
N GLY A 42 -2.50 15.82 -19.02
CA GLY A 42 -3.04 16.44 -20.24
C GLY A 42 -2.06 17.44 -20.91
N CYS A 43 -1.24 18.15 -20.13
CA CYS A 43 -0.22 19.02 -20.66
C CYS A 43 0.90 18.22 -21.34
N PHE A 44 1.38 17.14 -20.70
CA PHE A 44 2.45 16.31 -21.25
C PHE A 44 2.01 15.50 -22.47
N GLU A 45 0.76 15.02 -22.53
CA GLU A 45 0.19 14.39 -23.74
C GLU A 45 0.22 15.34 -24.95
N GLN A 46 -0.16 16.60 -24.75
CA GLN A 46 -0.10 17.59 -25.80
C GLN A 46 1.34 17.91 -26.20
N ALA A 47 2.26 17.96 -25.25
CA ALA A 47 3.69 18.15 -25.54
C ALA A 47 4.30 16.97 -26.34
N GLN A 48 3.95 15.73 -26.01
CA GLN A 48 4.31 14.52 -26.78
C GLN A 48 3.80 14.58 -28.22
N ALA A 49 2.56 15.07 -28.42
CA ALA A 49 2.00 15.20 -29.75
C ALA A 49 2.73 16.27 -30.60
N LEU A 50 3.26 17.33 -29.97
CA LEU A 50 4.03 18.37 -30.67
C LEU A 50 5.44 17.91 -31.05
N TYR A 51 6.11 17.19 -30.15
CA TYR A 51 7.49 16.71 -30.33
C TYR A 51 7.61 15.24 -29.88
N PRO A 52 7.15 14.29 -30.70
CA PRO A 52 7.10 12.86 -30.33
C PRO A 52 8.47 12.20 -30.16
N GLU A 53 9.53 12.83 -30.67
CA GLU A 53 10.91 12.32 -30.57
C GLU A 53 11.62 12.80 -29.28
N GLU A 54 11.07 13.80 -28.60
CA GLU A 54 11.66 14.31 -27.36
C GLU A 54 11.31 13.38 -26.19
N SER A 55 12.31 13.06 -25.35
CA SER A 55 12.11 12.18 -24.19
C SER A 55 11.45 12.88 -22.99
N ALA A 56 11.71 14.17 -22.82
CA ALA A 56 11.29 14.93 -21.66
C ALA A 56 9.76 14.86 -21.37
N PRO A 57 8.83 14.98 -22.35
CA PRO A 57 7.40 14.90 -22.06
C PRO A 57 6.96 13.49 -21.60
N TYR A 58 7.66 12.43 -22.03
CA TYR A 58 7.36 11.05 -21.61
C TYR A 58 7.82 10.79 -20.17
N ILE A 59 8.98 11.29 -19.81
CA ILE A 59 9.52 11.22 -18.45
C ILE A 59 8.61 12.02 -17.50
N SER A 60 8.22 13.23 -17.90
CA SER A 60 7.33 14.07 -17.09
C SER A 60 5.93 13.48 -16.94
N TYR A 61 5.40 12.80 -17.97
CA TYR A 61 4.14 12.08 -17.90
C TYR A 61 4.22 10.92 -16.88
N ALA A 62 5.27 10.13 -16.93
CA ALA A 62 5.52 9.05 -15.98
C ALA A 62 5.62 9.59 -14.54
N TYR A 63 6.32 10.71 -14.35
CA TYR A 63 6.41 11.36 -13.04
C TYR A 63 5.07 11.90 -12.56
N ALA A 64 4.23 12.44 -13.44
CA ALA A 64 2.88 12.87 -13.08
C ALA A 64 1.99 11.70 -12.64
N LEU A 65 2.09 10.53 -13.29
CA LEU A 65 1.41 9.31 -12.83
C LEU A 65 1.88 8.88 -11.44
N TYR A 66 3.19 8.96 -11.18
CA TYR A 66 3.74 8.69 -9.85
C TYR A 66 3.19 9.67 -8.80
N CYS A 67 3.15 10.97 -9.10
CA CYS A 67 2.57 11.99 -8.21
C CYS A 67 1.06 11.79 -7.96
N ALA A 68 0.33 11.28 -8.97
CA ALA A 68 -1.07 10.88 -8.84
C ALA A 68 -1.27 9.63 -7.95
N GLN A 69 -0.18 8.97 -7.54
CA GLN A 69 -0.18 7.68 -6.84
C GLN A 69 -0.83 6.55 -7.65
N ASP A 70 -0.92 6.70 -8.96
CA ASP A 70 -1.40 5.67 -9.89
C ASP A 70 -0.19 4.80 -10.34
N TYR A 71 0.35 4.06 -9.37
CA TYR A 71 1.60 3.34 -9.55
C TYR A 71 1.49 2.21 -10.58
N GLU A 72 0.35 1.52 -10.65
CA GLU A 72 0.13 0.46 -11.63
C GLU A 72 0.15 1.01 -13.06
N ARG A 73 -0.52 2.13 -13.28
CA ARG A 73 -0.50 2.80 -14.57
C ARG A 73 0.88 3.41 -14.89
N CYS A 74 1.59 3.93 -13.88
CA CYS A 74 2.95 4.43 -14.02
C CYS A 74 3.90 3.31 -14.48
N ILE A 75 3.85 2.15 -13.83
CA ILE A 75 4.66 0.97 -14.17
C ILE A 75 4.36 0.53 -15.60
N SER A 76 3.09 0.28 -15.93
CA SER A 76 2.68 -0.17 -17.27
C SER A 76 3.12 0.82 -18.35
N TYR A 77 2.94 2.12 -18.11
CA TYR A 77 3.32 3.17 -19.06
C TYR A 77 4.84 3.17 -19.34
N ILE A 78 5.68 3.10 -18.29
CA ILE A 78 7.13 3.14 -18.47
C ILE A 78 7.63 1.84 -19.14
N GLU A 79 7.09 0.68 -18.76
CA GLU A 79 7.45 -0.60 -19.38
C GLU A 79 7.10 -0.62 -20.87
N ASP A 80 5.93 -0.09 -21.24
CA ASP A 80 5.53 0.06 -22.64
C ASP A 80 6.47 1.01 -23.40
N GLU A 81 6.81 2.17 -22.85
CA GLU A 81 7.71 3.13 -23.47
C GLU A 81 9.13 2.57 -23.67
N LEU A 82 9.68 1.86 -22.68
CA LEU A 82 10.97 1.19 -22.81
C LEU A 82 10.90 0.00 -23.78
N GLY A 83 9.74 -0.69 -23.85
CA GLY A 83 9.51 -1.82 -24.75
C GLY A 83 9.29 -1.46 -26.22
N LEU A 84 8.85 -0.23 -26.52
CA LEU A 84 8.59 0.25 -27.89
C LEU A 84 9.86 0.45 -28.73
N GLY A 85 11.05 0.30 -28.12
CA GLY A 85 12.33 0.45 -28.83
C GLY A 85 12.61 1.89 -29.25
N LYS A 86 12.00 2.89 -28.63
CA LYS A 86 12.38 4.28 -28.80
C LYS A 86 13.84 4.45 -28.41
N ALA A 87 14.57 5.21 -29.20
CA ALA A 87 15.99 5.47 -28.97
C ALA A 87 16.20 6.52 -27.87
N TYR A 88 15.73 6.20 -26.65
CA TYR A 88 16.09 7.03 -25.49
C TYR A 88 17.60 6.98 -25.25
N ASP A 89 18.18 8.10 -24.96
CA ASP A 89 19.57 8.14 -24.51
C ASP A 89 19.68 7.54 -23.08
N ILE A 90 20.93 7.36 -22.65
CA ILE A 90 21.19 6.71 -21.35
C ILE A 90 20.64 7.52 -20.17
N GLU A 91 20.60 8.85 -20.29
CA GLU A 91 20.07 9.73 -19.26
C GLU A 91 18.54 9.59 -19.13
N ALA A 92 17.79 9.60 -20.25
CA ALA A 92 16.35 9.41 -20.27
C ALA A 92 15.96 8.00 -19.77
N GLN A 93 16.71 6.95 -20.18
CA GLN A 93 16.50 5.60 -19.66
C GLN A 93 16.74 5.52 -18.15
N SER A 94 17.75 6.21 -17.65
CA SER A 94 18.05 6.29 -16.22
C SER A 94 16.94 6.96 -15.44
N GLN A 95 16.41 8.10 -15.91
CA GLN A 95 15.30 8.82 -15.28
C GLN A 95 14.02 7.99 -15.28
N LEU A 96 13.66 7.33 -16.38
CA LEU A 96 12.51 6.43 -16.42
C LEU A 96 12.69 5.24 -15.47
N SER A 97 13.91 4.68 -15.39
CA SER A 97 14.21 3.59 -14.46
C SER A 97 14.14 4.04 -12.99
N GLU A 98 14.52 5.28 -12.69
CA GLU A 98 14.39 5.83 -11.35
C GLU A 98 12.91 5.95 -10.93
N ILE A 99 12.06 6.49 -11.81
CA ILE A 99 10.61 6.61 -11.56
C ILE A 99 9.98 5.22 -11.43
N LEU A 100 10.36 4.28 -12.29
CA LEU A 100 9.86 2.90 -12.26
C LEU A 100 10.27 2.19 -10.96
N GLY A 101 11.51 2.36 -10.52
CA GLY A 101 11.99 1.86 -9.24
C GLY A 101 11.19 2.41 -8.07
N ALA A 102 10.89 3.72 -8.09
CA ALA A 102 10.06 4.37 -7.08
C ALA A 102 8.62 3.86 -7.09
N ALA A 103 8.02 3.65 -8.26
CA ALA A 103 6.68 3.11 -8.38
C ALA A 103 6.56 1.66 -7.85
N TYR A 104 7.53 0.80 -8.18
CA TYR A 104 7.61 -0.56 -7.62
C TYR A 104 7.84 -0.55 -6.11
N PHE A 105 8.64 0.39 -5.60
CA PHE A 105 8.84 0.56 -4.16
C PHE A 105 7.53 0.87 -3.44
N GLU A 106 6.70 1.77 -3.97
CA GLU A 106 5.38 2.09 -3.38
C GLU A 106 4.38 0.92 -3.47
N CYS A 107 4.61 -0.02 -4.39
CA CYS A 107 3.85 -1.28 -4.48
C CYS A 107 4.43 -2.42 -3.61
N ASP A 108 5.43 -2.13 -2.77
CA ASP A 108 6.15 -3.11 -1.92
C ASP A 108 6.89 -4.21 -2.74
N ASP A 109 7.07 -4.06 -4.06
CA ASP A 109 7.92 -4.93 -4.88
C ASP A 109 9.38 -4.47 -4.82
N TYR A 110 10.01 -4.77 -3.68
CA TYR A 110 11.39 -4.37 -3.41
C TYR A 110 12.40 -5.01 -4.38
N ALA A 111 12.08 -6.17 -4.96
CA ALA A 111 12.97 -6.84 -5.91
C ALA A 111 13.01 -6.12 -7.25
N ALA A 112 11.86 -5.75 -7.79
CA ALA A 112 11.78 -4.93 -8.98
C ALA A 112 12.34 -3.54 -8.71
N ALA A 113 11.97 -2.89 -7.60
CA ALA A 113 12.48 -1.58 -7.21
C ALA A 113 14.01 -1.54 -7.18
N ALA A 114 14.67 -2.46 -6.46
CA ALA A 114 16.14 -2.52 -6.40
C ALA A 114 16.78 -2.74 -7.77
N SER A 115 16.14 -3.54 -8.63
CA SER A 115 16.64 -3.80 -9.99
C SER A 115 16.62 -2.54 -10.85
N PHE A 116 15.53 -1.77 -10.81
CA PHE A 116 15.38 -0.54 -11.58
C PHE A 116 16.21 0.62 -11.02
N PHE A 117 16.33 0.77 -9.70
CA PHE A 117 17.27 1.73 -9.10
C PHE A 117 18.73 1.43 -9.50
N ARG A 118 19.11 0.17 -9.55
CA ARG A 118 20.45 -0.21 -10.06
C ARG A 118 20.63 0.15 -11.53
N LEU A 119 19.60 -0.03 -12.37
CA LEU A 119 19.65 0.39 -13.77
C LEU A 119 19.76 1.90 -13.91
N SER A 120 19.08 2.66 -13.06
CA SER A 120 19.14 4.13 -13.11
C SER A 120 20.52 4.70 -12.79
N THR A 121 21.36 3.99 -12.03
CA THR A 121 22.75 4.44 -11.78
C THR A 121 23.63 4.44 -13.03
N ALA A 122 23.23 3.80 -14.13
CA ALA A 122 23.99 3.79 -15.37
C ALA A 122 24.08 5.17 -16.05
N GLY A 123 23.12 6.07 -15.80
CA GLY A 123 23.09 7.43 -16.31
C GLY A 123 23.82 8.45 -15.43
N GLY A 124 24.31 8.04 -14.26
CA GLY A 124 24.98 8.91 -13.29
C GLY A 124 24.43 8.77 -11.88
N ASP A 125 24.53 9.83 -11.09
CA ASP A 125 24.03 9.85 -9.72
C ASP A 125 22.50 9.94 -9.74
N ILE A 126 21.85 9.07 -8.95
CA ILE A 126 20.41 9.08 -8.72
C ILE A 126 20.04 10.04 -7.59
N THR A 127 18.78 10.45 -7.52
CA THR A 127 18.31 11.39 -6.50
C THR A 127 18.46 10.82 -5.08
N VAL A 128 18.53 11.69 -4.09
CA VAL A 128 18.60 11.27 -2.66
C VAL A 128 17.40 10.41 -2.28
N ASN A 129 16.22 10.72 -2.82
CA ASN A 129 15.02 9.92 -2.60
C ASN A 129 15.15 8.52 -3.20
N ALA A 130 15.68 8.41 -4.42
CA ALA A 130 15.96 7.13 -5.06
C ALA A 130 17.03 6.33 -4.31
N GLN A 131 18.10 6.98 -3.83
CA GLN A 131 19.12 6.34 -3.00
C GLN A 131 18.51 5.78 -1.70
N ARG A 132 17.64 6.55 -1.03
CA ARG A 132 16.90 6.11 0.14
C ARG A 132 16.08 4.87 -0.17
N ASP A 133 15.23 4.91 -1.19
CA ASP A 133 14.31 3.83 -1.53
C ASP A 133 15.07 2.59 -2.04
N TYR A 134 16.21 2.79 -2.72
CA TYR A 134 17.10 1.71 -3.12
C TYR A 134 17.75 1.02 -1.90
N ALA A 135 18.29 1.78 -0.94
CA ALA A 135 18.88 1.22 0.26
C ALA A 135 17.84 0.44 1.09
N VAL A 136 16.62 1.00 1.23
CA VAL A 136 15.51 0.32 1.92
C VAL A 136 15.12 -0.97 1.19
N SER A 137 14.99 -0.94 -0.15
CA SER A 137 14.67 -2.13 -0.94
C SER A 137 15.71 -3.24 -0.73
N LEU A 138 17.00 -2.91 -0.77
CA LEU A 138 18.08 -3.86 -0.51
C LEU A 138 18.00 -4.45 0.90
N GLY A 139 17.74 -3.62 1.91
CA GLY A 139 17.54 -4.04 3.30
C GLY A 139 16.37 -5.01 3.44
N ARG A 140 15.22 -4.71 2.81
CA ARG A 140 14.02 -5.58 2.81
C ARG A 140 14.25 -6.92 2.12
N LEU A 141 15.18 -6.95 1.15
CA LEU A 141 15.63 -8.20 0.48
C LEU A 141 16.68 -8.96 1.28
N GLY A 142 17.17 -8.41 2.37
CA GLY A 142 18.21 -9.02 3.21
C GLY A 142 19.64 -8.72 2.74
N ASP A 143 19.85 -7.88 1.73
CA ASP A 143 21.17 -7.44 1.27
C ASP A 143 21.63 -6.23 2.10
N ILE A 144 21.94 -6.52 3.37
CA ILE A 144 22.30 -5.51 4.37
C ILE A 144 23.61 -4.77 4.02
N ASP A 145 24.56 -5.50 3.46
CA ASP A 145 25.86 -4.92 3.12
C ASP A 145 25.71 -3.88 1.98
N ALA A 146 24.96 -4.23 0.93
CA ALA A 146 24.69 -3.30 -0.16
C ALA A 146 23.85 -2.09 0.31
N ALA A 147 22.87 -2.29 1.17
CA ALA A 147 22.11 -1.19 1.79
C ALA A 147 23.02 -0.23 2.57
N GLY A 148 23.99 -0.77 3.35
CA GLY A 148 24.98 -0.01 4.08
C GLY A 148 25.97 0.77 3.18
N GLU A 149 26.31 0.21 2.02
CA GLU A 149 27.13 0.90 1.01
C GLU A 149 26.40 2.13 0.45
N ILE A 150 25.12 1.99 0.08
CA ILE A 150 24.30 3.13 -0.39
C ILE A 150 24.17 4.19 0.72
N LEU A 151 23.90 3.80 1.95
CA LEU A 151 23.85 4.75 3.07
C LEU A 151 25.18 5.51 3.25
N SER A 152 26.31 4.81 3.10
CA SER A 152 27.64 5.44 3.15
C SER A 152 27.85 6.47 2.03
N GLN A 153 27.34 6.18 0.82
CA GLN A 153 27.36 7.11 -0.31
C GLN A 153 26.48 8.34 -0.02
N MET A 154 25.29 8.15 0.59
CA MET A 154 24.39 9.23 0.99
C MET A 154 25.07 10.16 2.00
N TYR A 155 25.77 9.63 3.01
CA TYR A 155 26.57 10.45 3.94
C TYR A 155 27.68 11.23 3.24
N ALA A 156 28.39 10.58 2.32
CA ALA A 156 29.47 11.23 1.56
C ALA A 156 28.94 12.34 0.63
N ALA A 157 27.74 12.20 0.10
CA ALA A 157 27.05 13.19 -0.72
C ALA A 157 26.42 14.34 0.11
N GLY A 158 26.43 14.24 1.43
CA GLY A 158 25.87 15.26 2.32
C GLY A 158 24.32 15.23 2.40
N ALA A 159 23.71 14.06 2.26
CA ALA A 159 22.27 13.90 2.47
C ALA A 159 21.88 14.35 3.88
N SER A 160 20.63 14.84 4.03
CA SER A 160 20.15 15.33 5.32
C SER A 160 20.08 14.22 6.37
N GLY A 161 20.33 14.58 7.64
CA GLY A 161 20.40 13.63 8.76
C GLY A 161 19.11 12.83 8.95
N ASP A 162 17.94 13.45 8.77
CA ASP A 162 16.65 12.78 8.93
C ASP A 162 16.44 11.68 7.88
N VAL A 163 16.88 11.88 6.63
CA VAL A 163 16.81 10.86 5.57
C VAL A 163 17.78 9.72 5.84
N THR A 164 19.03 10.03 6.23
CA THR A 164 20.04 9.00 6.54
C THR A 164 19.71 8.22 7.81
N ASP A 165 19.15 8.89 8.83
CA ASP A 165 18.67 8.24 10.05
C ASP A 165 17.50 7.29 9.76
N TYR A 166 16.60 7.68 8.84
CA TYR A 166 15.53 6.79 8.38
C TYR A 166 16.09 5.52 7.70
N VAL A 167 17.06 5.67 6.78
CA VAL A 167 17.70 4.52 6.12
C VAL A 167 18.44 3.64 7.12
N GLN A 168 19.12 4.24 8.11
CA GLN A 168 19.79 3.46 9.18
C GLN A 168 18.77 2.65 9.99
N ALA A 169 17.64 3.26 10.37
CA ALA A 169 16.58 2.56 11.11
C ALA A 169 15.94 1.40 10.30
N GLU A 170 15.80 1.56 8.98
CA GLU A 170 15.36 0.48 8.09
C GLU A 170 16.39 -0.66 8.02
N ILE A 171 17.68 -0.34 7.98
CA ILE A 171 18.77 -1.34 8.04
C ILE A 171 18.74 -2.09 9.36
N ASP A 172 18.55 -1.40 10.49
CA ASP A 172 18.45 -2.01 11.82
C ASP A 172 17.19 -2.91 11.92
N TYR A 173 16.07 -2.47 11.33
CA TYR A 173 14.87 -3.30 11.21
C TYR A 173 15.13 -4.57 10.39
N ALA A 174 15.80 -4.45 9.25
CA ALA A 174 16.15 -5.59 8.40
C ALA A 174 17.06 -6.61 9.13
N LYS A 175 17.96 -6.13 9.99
CA LYS A 175 18.78 -6.96 10.89
C LYS A 175 17.99 -7.57 12.05
N LYS A 176 16.72 -7.17 12.25
CA LYS A 176 15.89 -7.49 13.43
C LYS A 176 16.41 -6.90 14.74
N GLU A 177 17.17 -5.83 14.66
CA GLU A 177 17.61 -5.02 15.78
C GLU A 177 16.47 -4.07 16.19
N TYR A 178 15.33 -4.65 16.64
CA TYR A 178 14.05 -3.96 16.81
C TYR A 178 14.09 -2.75 17.76
N LEU A 179 14.93 -2.76 18.81
CA LEU A 179 15.05 -1.64 19.73
C LEU A 179 15.79 -0.45 19.09
N ASP A 180 16.80 -0.72 18.29
CA ASP A 180 17.54 0.31 17.57
C ASP A 180 16.67 0.89 16.45
N ALA A 181 15.94 0.04 15.70
CA ALA A 181 14.96 0.46 14.71
C ALA A 181 13.83 1.33 15.34
N GLU A 182 13.24 0.91 16.47
CA GLU A 182 12.25 1.69 17.22
C GLU A 182 12.79 3.09 17.55
N SER A 183 13.99 3.15 18.12
CA SER A 183 14.65 4.40 18.51
C SER A 183 14.92 5.30 17.30
N GLY A 184 15.42 4.71 16.22
CA GLY A 184 15.73 5.43 14.98
C GLY A 184 14.49 6.04 14.33
N PHE A 185 13.42 5.26 14.14
CA PHE A 185 12.18 5.79 13.56
C PHE A 185 11.52 6.85 14.45
N GLN A 186 11.55 6.69 15.77
CA GLN A 186 11.05 7.72 16.69
C GLN A 186 11.87 9.01 16.59
N ALA A 187 13.19 8.91 16.44
CA ALA A 187 14.05 10.09 16.23
C ALA A 187 13.69 10.81 14.92
N VAL A 188 13.52 10.08 13.81
CA VAL A 188 13.09 10.64 12.54
C VAL A 188 11.74 11.38 12.67
N LEU A 189 10.73 10.75 13.29
CA LEU A 189 9.41 11.35 13.50
C LEU A 189 9.47 12.67 14.30
N ASN A 190 10.44 12.79 15.22
CA ASN A 190 10.61 13.97 16.05
C ASN A 190 11.43 15.09 15.37
N GLN A 191 12.26 14.76 14.39
CA GLN A 191 13.23 15.70 13.79
C GLN A 191 12.74 16.24 12.44
N THR A 192 12.18 15.38 11.59
CA THR A 192 11.82 15.76 10.21
C THR A 192 10.56 16.63 10.16
N GLN A 193 10.56 17.59 9.22
CA GLN A 193 9.37 18.36 8.85
C GLN A 193 8.75 17.85 7.51
N ASP A 194 9.40 16.89 6.88
CA ASP A 194 8.90 16.26 5.66
C ASP A 194 7.78 15.26 6.00
N ILE A 195 6.55 15.60 5.60
CA ILE A 195 5.36 14.77 5.86
C ILE A 195 5.47 13.40 5.18
N ALA A 196 6.08 13.33 4.01
CA ALA A 196 6.26 12.05 3.31
C ALA A 196 7.22 11.13 4.09
N LEU A 197 8.31 11.68 4.62
CA LEU A 197 9.25 10.94 5.45
C LEU A 197 8.64 10.58 6.81
N GLN A 198 7.84 11.47 7.42
CA GLN A 198 7.07 11.17 8.63
C GLN A 198 6.13 9.98 8.44
N LYS A 199 5.38 9.98 7.33
CA LYS A 199 4.49 8.88 6.96
C LYS A 199 5.25 7.55 6.80
N ARG A 200 6.39 7.56 6.10
CA ARG A 200 7.24 6.38 5.91
C ARG A 200 7.77 5.86 7.26
N ALA A 201 8.34 6.73 8.08
CA ALA A 201 8.85 6.36 9.40
C ALA A 201 7.75 5.82 10.33
N LEU A 202 6.54 6.39 10.26
CA LEU A 202 5.39 5.90 11.01
C LEU A 202 4.97 4.49 10.57
N ARG A 203 4.91 4.23 9.26
CA ARG A 203 4.62 2.89 8.71
C ARG A 203 5.65 1.87 9.18
N SER A 204 6.95 2.18 9.00
CA SER A 204 8.03 1.26 9.38
C SER A 204 8.07 1.00 10.89
N LEU A 205 7.83 2.02 11.71
CA LEU A 205 7.71 1.85 13.16
C LEU A 205 6.53 0.94 13.55
N ALA A 206 5.39 1.10 12.89
CA ALA A 206 4.23 0.23 13.11
C ALA A 206 4.51 -1.21 12.66
N GLU A 207 5.30 -1.42 11.61
CA GLU A 207 5.75 -2.75 11.18
C GLU A 207 6.69 -3.39 12.20
N VAL A 208 7.63 -2.62 12.78
CA VAL A 208 8.47 -3.08 13.89
C VAL A 208 7.60 -3.60 15.05
N TYR A 209 6.57 -2.84 15.41
CA TYR A 209 5.67 -3.25 16.49
C TYR A 209 4.82 -4.47 16.12
N ARG A 210 4.35 -4.57 14.89
CA ARG A 210 3.62 -5.76 14.39
C ARG A 210 4.47 -7.03 14.48
N ASP A 211 5.72 -6.95 14.03
CA ASP A 211 6.62 -8.10 14.07
C ASP A 211 6.95 -8.49 15.53
N CYS A 212 7.16 -7.50 16.39
CA CYS A 212 7.34 -7.74 17.83
C CYS A 212 6.07 -8.29 18.49
N ALA A 213 4.86 -7.90 18.06
CA ALA A 213 3.60 -8.45 18.58
C ALA A 213 3.47 -9.95 18.26
N ALA A 214 3.86 -10.38 17.05
CA ALA A 214 3.92 -11.80 16.72
C ALA A 214 4.87 -12.60 17.63
N LEU A 215 5.94 -11.96 18.13
CA LEU A 215 6.90 -12.57 19.05
C LEU A 215 6.41 -12.64 20.51
N VAL A 216 5.38 -11.88 20.88
CA VAL A 216 4.80 -11.89 22.25
C VAL A 216 4.33 -13.30 22.62
N ARG A 217 3.69 -14.01 21.70
CA ARG A 217 3.16 -15.37 21.93
C ARG A 217 4.24 -16.40 22.27
N THR A 218 5.47 -16.18 21.82
CA THR A 218 6.63 -17.03 22.13
C THR A 218 7.45 -16.53 23.31
N GLY A 219 7.08 -15.38 23.89
CA GLY A 219 7.84 -14.73 24.96
C GLY A 219 9.18 -14.13 24.50
N SER A 220 9.37 -13.95 23.19
CA SER A 220 10.65 -13.49 22.58
C SER A 220 10.62 -12.02 22.14
N SER A 221 9.52 -11.30 22.37
CA SER A 221 9.43 -9.89 21.98
C SER A 221 10.40 -9.03 22.79
N PRO A 222 11.28 -8.25 22.15
CA PRO A 222 12.16 -7.32 22.85
C PRO A 222 11.42 -6.05 23.30
N ILE A 223 10.25 -5.78 22.74
CA ILE A 223 9.43 -4.61 23.03
C ILE A 223 8.22 -5.02 23.87
N GLY A 224 7.99 -4.35 25.00
CA GLY A 224 6.81 -4.57 25.83
C GLY A 224 5.56 -3.97 25.21
N ASN A 225 4.44 -4.72 25.20
CA ASN A 225 3.13 -4.31 24.67
C ASN A 225 3.22 -3.67 23.26
N PRO A 226 3.85 -4.33 22.28
CA PRO A 226 4.16 -3.69 21.01
C PRO A 226 2.90 -3.32 20.22
N ALA A 227 1.82 -4.12 20.26
CA ALA A 227 0.58 -3.78 19.58
C ALA A 227 -0.10 -2.53 20.19
N THR A 228 -0.05 -2.34 21.51
CA THR A 228 -0.54 -1.13 22.17
C THR A 228 0.29 0.09 21.78
N LYS A 229 1.62 -0.05 21.69
CA LYS A 229 2.51 1.01 21.18
C LYS A 229 2.20 1.36 19.72
N ALA A 230 1.91 0.37 18.87
CA ALA A 230 1.48 0.62 17.50
C ALA A 230 0.19 1.46 17.45
N VAL A 231 -0.80 1.13 18.29
CA VAL A 231 -2.03 1.93 18.41
C VAL A 231 -1.71 3.38 18.78
N GLU A 232 -0.85 3.61 19.78
CA GLU A 232 -0.51 4.95 20.23
C GLU A 232 0.16 5.78 19.14
N VAL A 233 1.17 5.23 18.44
CA VAL A 233 1.90 5.99 17.42
C VAL A 233 1.06 6.23 16.17
N LEU A 234 0.27 5.25 15.74
CA LEU A 234 -0.59 5.38 14.55
C LEU A 234 -1.75 6.37 14.79
N ALA A 235 -2.44 6.25 15.94
CA ALA A 235 -3.53 7.16 16.27
C ALA A 235 -3.04 8.61 16.40
N ASN A 236 -1.90 8.81 17.06
CA ASN A 236 -1.28 10.13 17.16
C ASN A 236 -0.81 10.65 15.79
N GLY A 237 -0.22 9.78 14.96
CA GLY A 237 0.28 10.13 13.63
C GLY A 237 -0.82 10.59 12.67
N ILE A 238 -2.01 9.96 12.71
CA ILE A 238 -3.17 10.38 11.91
C ILE A 238 -3.54 11.85 12.19
N GLU A 239 -3.55 12.24 13.47
CA GLU A 239 -3.90 13.61 13.86
C GLU A 239 -2.74 14.59 13.63
N THR A 240 -1.53 14.20 13.99
CA THR A 240 -0.35 15.10 13.98
C THR A 240 0.13 15.39 12.55
N TYR A 241 0.11 14.38 11.65
CA TYR A 241 0.64 14.50 10.30
C TYR A 241 -0.47 14.64 9.24
N GLY A 242 -1.73 14.79 9.65
CA GLY A 242 -2.84 15.00 8.73
C GLY A 242 -3.21 13.79 7.86
N LEU A 243 -2.93 12.57 8.33
CA LEU A 243 -3.08 11.31 7.57
C LEU A 243 -4.52 10.75 7.60
N ARG A 244 -5.53 11.58 7.76
CA ARG A 244 -6.96 11.18 7.88
C ARG A 244 -7.54 10.51 6.63
N TYR A 245 -6.89 10.69 5.48
CA TYR A 245 -7.30 10.13 4.19
C TYR A 245 -6.37 9.02 3.72
N ASP A 246 -5.40 8.60 4.55
CA ASP A 246 -4.48 7.52 4.24
C ASP A 246 -5.06 6.17 4.67
N SER A 247 -5.59 5.42 3.72
CA SER A 247 -6.23 4.12 3.98
C SER A 247 -5.26 3.09 4.57
N THR A 248 -3.99 3.14 4.19
CA THR A 248 -2.96 2.22 4.70
C THR A 248 -2.72 2.43 6.20
N ILE A 249 -2.61 3.68 6.64
CA ILE A 249 -2.43 4.00 8.06
C ILE A 249 -3.67 3.59 8.88
N TRP A 250 -4.89 3.80 8.35
CA TRP A 250 -6.11 3.33 9.01
C TRP A 250 -6.18 1.80 9.10
N GLU A 251 -5.75 1.10 8.06
CA GLU A 251 -5.68 -0.37 8.05
C GLU A 251 -4.67 -0.88 9.11
N MET A 252 -3.47 -0.29 9.16
CA MET A 252 -2.47 -0.62 10.17
C MET A 252 -2.98 -0.35 11.59
N LEU A 253 -3.70 0.74 11.80
CA LEU A 253 -4.31 1.06 13.09
C LEU A 253 -5.41 0.04 13.47
N ALA A 254 -6.23 -0.39 12.51
CA ALA A 254 -7.25 -1.40 12.73
C ALA A 254 -6.62 -2.73 13.19
N LEU A 255 -5.59 -3.18 12.48
CA LEU A 255 -4.83 -4.39 12.82
C LEU A 255 -4.15 -4.26 14.19
N ALA A 256 -3.56 -3.10 14.51
CA ALA A 256 -2.94 -2.84 15.80
C ALA A 256 -3.94 -2.90 16.95
N TYR A 257 -5.13 -2.31 16.81
CA TYR A 257 -6.20 -2.42 17.80
C TYR A 257 -6.67 -3.86 17.99
N PHE A 258 -6.83 -4.61 16.89
CA PHE A 258 -7.23 -6.01 16.93
C PHE A 258 -6.17 -6.86 17.66
N GLU A 259 -4.91 -6.76 17.29
CA GLU A 259 -3.83 -7.52 17.91
C GLU A 259 -3.60 -7.12 19.38
N ALA A 260 -3.70 -5.82 19.72
CA ALA A 260 -3.60 -5.37 21.10
C ALA A 260 -4.67 -6.01 21.99
N TYR A 261 -5.92 -6.10 21.52
CA TYR A 261 -7.00 -6.75 22.24
C TYR A 261 -6.70 -8.23 22.53
N HIS A 262 -6.06 -8.93 21.59
CA HIS A 262 -5.78 -10.37 21.72
C HIS A 262 -4.47 -10.68 22.46
N THR A 263 -3.54 -9.71 22.57
CA THR A 263 -2.21 -9.95 23.15
C THR A 263 -1.97 -9.23 24.47
N ASP A 264 -2.70 -8.16 24.76
CA ASP A 264 -2.58 -7.38 26.00
C ASP A 264 -3.86 -7.49 26.84
N PRO A 265 -3.88 -8.34 27.89
CA PRO A 265 -5.07 -8.51 28.75
C PRO A 265 -5.52 -7.24 29.49
N SER A 266 -4.69 -6.18 29.51
CA SER A 266 -5.02 -4.93 30.19
C SER A 266 -5.89 -4.00 29.34
N VAL A 267 -6.00 -4.23 28.03
CA VAL A 267 -6.79 -3.37 27.16
C VAL A 267 -8.30 -3.75 27.22
N PRO A 268 -9.20 -2.74 27.17
CA PRO A 268 -10.63 -2.99 27.24
C PRO A 268 -11.19 -3.47 25.89
N GLN A 269 -12.36 -4.12 25.94
CA GLN A 269 -13.10 -4.56 24.74
C GLN A 269 -13.37 -3.44 23.72
N SER A 270 -13.34 -2.17 24.15
CA SER A 270 -13.47 -1.03 23.25
C SER A 270 -12.37 -0.97 22.18
N TYR A 271 -11.21 -1.64 22.39
CA TYR A 271 -10.17 -1.75 21.37
C TYR A 271 -10.67 -2.57 20.16
N LEU A 272 -11.37 -3.67 20.41
CA LEU A 272 -11.96 -4.47 19.35
C LEU A 272 -13.02 -3.67 18.55
N ARG A 273 -13.83 -2.85 19.23
CA ARG A 273 -14.78 -1.94 18.55
C ARG A 273 -14.06 -0.89 17.70
N LYS A 274 -12.98 -0.29 18.23
CA LYS A 274 -12.17 0.67 17.48
C LYS A 274 -11.48 0.03 16.25
N ALA A 275 -11.08 -1.24 16.34
CA ALA A 275 -10.58 -1.96 15.16
C ALA A 275 -11.64 -2.00 14.05
N GLY A 276 -12.89 -2.31 14.38
CA GLY A 276 -14.02 -2.29 13.45
C GLY A 276 -14.27 -0.90 12.85
N GLU A 277 -14.23 0.15 13.67
CA GLU A 277 -14.37 1.54 13.21
C GLU A 277 -13.27 1.92 12.21
N CYS A 278 -12.01 1.51 12.48
CA CYS A 278 -10.89 1.76 11.59
C CYS A 278 -11.02 0.99 10.27
N PHE A 279 -11.41 -0.29 10.26
CA PHE A 279 -11.66 -1.04 9.03
C PHE A 279 -12.81 -0.44 8.21
N ASN A 280 -13.90 0.01 8.86
CA ASN A 280 -14.97 0.73 8.16
C ASN A 280 -14.43 2.02 7.52
N ARG A 281 -13.53 2.73 8.21
CA ARG A 281 -12.90 3.91 7.63
C ARG A 281 -12.08 3.59 6.38
N VAL A 282 -11.39 2.44 6.35
CA VAL A 282 -10.67 1.96 5.15
C VAL A 282 -11.65 1.74 3.98
N LEU A 283 -12.81 1.10 4.24
CA LEU A 283 -13.85 0.92 3.22
C LEU A 283 -14.43 2.25 2.72
N GLU A 284 -14.68 3.22 3.62
CA GLU A 284 -15.14 4.57 3.28
C GLU A 284 -14.15 5.33 2.40
N LEU A 285 -12.85 5.05 2.55
CA LEU A 285 -11.78 5.61 1.71
C LEU A 285 -11.67 4.92 0.34
N GLY A 286 -12.57 3.97 0.03
CA GLY A 286 -12.69 3.35 -1.29
C GLY A 286 -11.86 2.07 -1.47
N VAL A 287 -11.16 1.60 -0.44
CA VAL A 287 -10.43 0.32 -0.52
C VAL A 287 -11.42 -0.83 -0.40
N THR A 288 -11.45 -1.72 -1.40
CA THR A 288 -12.37 -2.87 -1.46
C THR A 288 -11.58 -4.17 -1.57
N LYS A 289 -11.04 -4.65 -0.44
CA LYS A 289 -10.33 -5.94 -0.38
C LYS A 289 -11.15 -6.93 0.45
N SER A 290 -11.22 -8.19 0.02
CA SER A 290 -12.05 -9.23 0.64
C SER A 290 -11.75 -9.43 2.13
N TYR A 291 -10.47 -9.44 2.50
CA TYR A 291 -10.07 -9.62 3.89
C TYR A 291 -10.55 -8.50 4.85
N LEU A 292 -10.88 -7.31 4.37
CA LEU A 292 -11.46 -6.26 5.22
C LEU A 292 -12.82 -6.68 5.76
N TYR A 293 -13.63 -7.33 4.93
CA TYR A 293 -14.94 -7.86 5.33
C TYR A 293 -14.79 -9.06 6.27
N SER A 294 -13.81 -9.95 6.03
CA SER A 294 -13.53 -11.09 6.91
C SER A 294 -13.10 -10.62 8.31
N ASN A 295 -12.25 -9.58 8.38
CA ASN A 295 -11.85 -8.99 9.65
C ASN A 295 -13.01 -8.30 10.36
N LEU A 296 -13.83 -7.52 9.66
CA LEU A 296 -15.02 -6.87 10.23
C LEU A 296 -16.03 -7.90 10.75
N TYR A 297 -16.29 -8.97 9.98
CA TYR A 297 -17.14 -10.06 10.45
C TYR A 297 -16.60 -10.66 11.75
N THR A 298 -15.30 -10.99 11.80
CA THR A 298 -14.66 -11.56 13.00
C THR A 298 -14.82 -10.64 14.20
N ILE A 299 -14.59 -9.35 14.02
CA ILE A 299 -14.74 -8.35 15.09
C ILE A 299 -16.18 -8.29 15.60
N TYR A 300 -17.17 -8.15 14.73
CA TYR A 300 -18.57 -8.07 15.14
C TYR A 300 -19.08 -9.38 15.73
N TYR A 301 -18.61 -10.52 15.23
CA TYR A 301 -18.92 -11.83 15.79
C TYR A 301 -18.36 -11.97 17.22
N GLU A 302 -17.12 -11.57 17.48
CA GLU A 302 -16.51 -11.59 18.82
C GLU A 302 -17.18 -10.59 19.78
N LEU A 303 -17.59 -9.43 19.28
CA LEU A 303 -18.38 -8.45 20.04
C LEU A 303 -19.83 -8.93 20.31
N GLN A 304 -20.26 -10.05 19.72
CA GLN A 304 -21.63 -10.55 19.71
C GLN A 304 -22.65 -9.57 19.09
N GLU A 305 -22.17 -8.70 18.20
CA GLU A 305 -22.98 -7.76 17.41
C GLU A 305 -23.42 -8.44 16.10
N TYR A 306 -24.23 -9.50 16.25
CA TYR A 306 -24.55 -10.43 15.16
C TYR A 306 -25.30 -9.79 14.00
N ASP A 307 -26.09 -8.74 14.25
CA ASP A 307 -26.77 -7.99 13.19
C ASP A 307 -25.75 -7.26 12.29
N LEU A 308 -24.69 -6.69 12.89
CA LEU A 308 -23.60 -6.06 12.13
C LEU A 308 -22.73 -7.11 11.42
N ALA A 309 -22.50 -8.26 12.05
CA ALA A 309 -21.81 -9.37 11.43
C ALA A 309 -22.55 -9.84 10.16
N GLU A 310 -23.88 -9.99 10.22
CA GLU A 310 -24.70 -10.40 9.08
C GLU A 310 -24.70 -9.34 7.97
N GLN A 311 -24.88 -8.05 8.31
CA GLN A 311 -24.77 -6.96 7.33
C GLN A 311 -23.41 -6.92 6.65
N THR A 312 -22.33 -7.20 7.39
CA THR A 312 -20.98 -7.30 6.81
C THR A 312 -20.88 -8.44 5.81
N LEU A 313 -21.46 -9.60 6.11
CA LEU A 313 -21.49 -10.74 5.18
C LEU A 313 -22.34 -10.47 3.93
N ASP A 314 -23.43 -9.72 4.07
CA ASP A 314 -24.24 -9.28 2.93
C ASP A 314 -23.43 -8.36 2.01
N ALA A 315 -22.71 -7.39 2.59
CA ALA A 315 -21.83 -6.50 1.83
C ALA A 315 -20.66 -7.27 1.17
N TYR A 316 -20.07 -8.22 1.89
CA TYR A 316 -19.01 -9.08 1.37
C TYR A 316 -19.50 -9.89 0.16
N ALA A 317 -20.62 -10.61 0.31
CA ALA A 317 -21.18 -11.42 -0.78
C ALA A 317 -21.60 -10.58 -2.00
N ALA A 318 -22.09 -9.36 -1.77
CA ALA A 318 -22.43 -8.44 -2.86
C ALA A 318 -21.20 -7.96 -3.64
N GLN A 319 -20.10 -7.64 -2.94
CA GLN A 319 -18.86 -7.17 -3.56
C GLN A 319 -18.06 -8.31 -4.21
N TYR A 320 -18.10 -9.50 -3.62
CA TYR A 320 -17.36 -10.69 -4.04
C TYR A 320 -18.29 -11.90 -4.19
N PRO A 321 -19.19 -11.90 -5.19
CA PRO A 321 -20.26 -12.92 -5.30
C PRO A 321 -19.75 -14.33 -5.66
N LYS A 322 -18.46 -14.46 -5.98
CA LYS A 322 -17.83 -15.76 -6.30
C LYS A 322 -16.98 -16.33 -5.18
N ASP A 323 -16.83 -15.59 -4.07
CA ASP A 323 -16.06 -16.04 -2.93
C ASP A 323 -16.92 -16.94 -2.06
N TYR A 324 -16.36 -18.04 -1.58
CA TYR A 324 -17.04 -18.98 -0.70
C TYR A 324 -17.13 -18.49 0.76
N GLU A 325 -16.16 -17.67 1.19
CA GLU A 325 -15.98 -17.27 2.60
C GLU A 325 -17.21 -16.62 3.23
N PRO A 326 -17.90 -15.64 2.60
CA PRO A 326 -19.05 -15.00 3.25
C PRO A 326 -20.18 -16.00 3.58
N TYR A 327 -20.33 -17.05 2.77
CA TYR A 327 -21.31 -18.11 3.02
C TYR A 327 -20.84 -19.09 4.09
N ALA A 328 -19.57 -19.42 4.15
CA ALA A 328 -19.00 -20.24 5.21
C ALA A 328 -19.09 -19.54 6.57
N PHE A 329 -18.77 -18.24 6.63
CA PHE A 329 -18.94 -17.41 7.84
C PHE A 329 -20.41 -17.31 8.26
N ARG A 330 -21.34 -17.18 7.29
CA ARG A 330 -22.79 -17.15 7.53
C ARG A 330 -23.29 -18.46 8.13
N ALA A 331 -22.80 -19.60 7.68
CA ALA A 331 -23.14 -20.89 8.27
C ALA A 331 -22.78 -20.93 9.76
N MET A 332 -21.58 -20.49 10.13
CA MET A 332 -21.17 -20.42 11.53
C MET A 332 -22.00 -19.42 12.34
N LEU A 333 -22.30 -18.27 11.78
CA LEU A 333 -23.17 -17.27 12.42
C LEU A 333 -24.54 -17.86 12.74
N TYR A 334 -25.18 -18.52 11.78
CA TYR A 334 -26.51 -19.13 11.98
C TYR A 334 -26.45 -20.27 12.98
N ILE A 335 -25.43 -21.12 12.97
CA ILE A 335 -25.26 -22.14 14.01
C ILE A 335 -25.19 -21.48 15.40
N THR A 336 -24.44 -20.41 15.51
CA THR A 336 -24.27 -19.68 16.78
C THR A 336 -25.58 -19.07 17.25
N LEU A 337 -26.35 -18.47 16.36
CA LEU A 337 -27.68 -17.89 16.68
C LEU A 337 -28.68 -18.98 17.09
N GLU A 338 -28.70 -20.11 16.37
CA GLU A 338 -29.59 -21.23 16.70
C GLU A 338 -29.21 -21.86 18.04
N ASN A 339 -27.94 -22.00 18.37
CA ASN A 339 -27.46 -22.53 19.65
C ASN A 339 -27.91 -21.68 20.87
N ARG A 340 -28.25 -20.43 20.66
CA ARG A 340 -28.76 -19.53 21.72
C ARG A 340 -30.25 -19.71 22.01
N LYS A 341 -30.96 -20.41 21.13
CA LYS A 341 -32.40 -20.73 21.33
C LYS A 341 -32.57 -21.98 22.20
N GLU A 342 -33.75 -22.11 22.77
CA GLU A 342 -34.14 -23.37 23.42
C GLU A 342 -34.06 -24.52 22.40
N GLN A 343 -33.63 -25.69 22.82
CA GLN A 343 -33.37 -26.84 21.96
C GLN A 343 -34.54 -27.19 21.03
N SER A 344 -35.77 -27.08 21.53
CA SER A 344 -37.01 -27.37 20.78
C SER A 344 -37.34 -26.31 19.71
N ALA A 345 -36.69 -25.16 19.74
CA ALA A 345 -36.91 -24.03 18.83
C ALA A 345 -35.77 -23.83 17.82
N ARG A 346 -34.80 -24.72 17.83
CA ARG A 346 -33.64 -24.64 16.92
C ARG A 346 -33.99 -25.11 15.54
N ASP A 347 -33.49 -24.38 14.53
CA ASP A 347 -33.60 -24.73 13.11
C ASP A 347 -32.29 -24.39 12.43
N TYR A 348 -31.51 -25.40 12.07
CA TYR A 348 -30.21 -25.24 11.43
C TYR A 348 -30.27 -25.29 9.90
N SER A 349 -31.45 -25.34 9.29
CA SER A 349 -31.60 -25.46 7.84
C SER A 349 -30.88 -24.33 7.09
N ALA A 350 -31.02 -23.09 7.57
CA ALA A 350 -30.33 -21.94 6.97
C ALA A 350 -28.79 -22.04 7.06
N ALA A 351 -28.27 -22.63 8.16
CA ALA A 351 -26.84 -22.85 8.32
C ALA A 351 -26.33 -23.91 7.35
N VAL A 352 -27.07 -24.99 7.16
CA VAL A 352 -26.74 -26.06 6.20
C VAL A 352 -26.77 -25.51 4.77
N GLU A 353 -27.82 -24.75 4.40
CA GLU A 353 -27.93 -24.12 3.08
C GLU A 353 -26.76 -23.15 2.78
N ALA A 354 -26.39 -22.33 3.76
CA ALA A 354 -25.24 -21.42 3.61
C ALA A 354 -23.93 -22.20 3.40
N TYR A 355 -23.71 -23.29 4.14
CA TYR A 355 -22.55 -24.14 3.98
C TYR A 355 -22.52 -24.84 2.60
N GLU A 356 -23.66 -25.35 2.12
CA GLU A 356 -23.75 -25.96 0.80
C GLU A 356 -23.47 -24.95 -0.32
N THR A 357 -23.96 -23.72 -0.14
CA THR A 357 -23.64 -22.61 -1.05
C THR A 357 -22.15 -22.31 -1.08
N ALA A 358 -21.51 -22.25 0.08
CA ALA A 358 -20.06 -22.10 0.17
C ALA A 358 -19.32 -23.23 -0.57
N GLY A 359 -19.76 -24.47 -0.40
CA GLY A 359 -19.19 -25.63 -1.09
C GLY A 359 -19.31 -25.60 -2.62
N GLN A 360 -20.38 -24.99 -3.14
CA GLN A 360 -20.57 -24.81 -4.59
C GLN A 360 -19.63 -23.73 -5.18
N LEU A 361 -19.24 -22.76 -4.38
CA LEU A 361 -18.37 -21.64 -4.76
C LEU A 361 -16.89 -21.96 -4.52
N LEU A 362 -16.57 -22.92 -3.67
CA LEU A 362 -15.19 -23.27 -3.30
C LEU A 362 -14.42 -23.78 -4.53
N ARG A 363 -13.30 -23.14 -4.83
CA ARG A 363 -12.40 -23.49 -5.92
C ARG A 363 -11.20 -24.30 -5.41
N SER A 364 -10.51 -24.98 -6.31
CA SER A 364 -9.35 -25.82 -5.98
C SER A 364 -8.12 -25.05 -5.47
N ASP A 365 -8.04 -23.78 -5.75
CA ASP A 365 -6.98 -22.83 -5.37
C ASP A 365 -7.32 -22.00 -4.13
N ASP A 366 -8.56 -22.11 -3.62
CA ASP A 366 -8.97 -21.41 -2.40
C ASP A 366 -8.36 -22.08 -1.14
N ASP A 367 -8.07 -21.27 -0.13
CA ASP A 367 -7.79 -21.79 1.21
C ASP A 367 -9.07 -22.30 1.87
N ALA A 368 -9.27 -23.61 1.78
CA ALA A 368 -10.48 -24.27 2.27
C ALA A 368 -10.47 -24.53 3.79
N THR A 369 -9.49 -24.03 4.54
CA THR A 369 -9.28 -24.38 5.96
C THR A 369 -10.53 -24.12 6.79
N TYR A 370 -11.13 -22.95 6.67
CA TYR A 370 -12.34 -22.60 7.44
C TYR A 370 -13.55 -23.44 7.05
N TYR A 371 -13.75 -23.69 5.75
CA TYR A 371 -14.80 -24.56 5.24
C TYR A 371 -14.67 -26.00 5.80
N GLN A 372 -13.45 -26.53 5.83
CA GLN A 372 -13.17 -27.87 6.37
C GLN A 372 -13.42 -27.95 7.87
N GLN A 373 -13.14 -26.89 8.63
CA GLN A 373 -13.44 -26.84 10.06
C GLN A 373 -14.94 -26.97 10.35
N LEU A 374 -15.79 -26.39 9.51
CA LEU A 374 -17.25 -26.50 9.63
C LEU A 374 -17.80 -27.87 9.25
N GLN A 375 -17.06 -28.63 8.41
CA GLN A 375 -17.56 -29.85 7.78
C GLN A 375 -18.10 -30.87 8.80
N SER A 376 -17.35 -31.12 9.87
CA SER A 376 -17.76 -32.11 10.89
C SER A 376 -19.03 -31.68 11.61
N LEU A 377 -19.17 -30.41 11.91
CA LEU A 377 -20.33 -29.85 12.58
C LEU A 377 -21.56 -29.91 11.68
N ILE A 378 -21.44 -29.52 10.42
CA ILE A 378 -22.53 -29.57 9.44
C ILE A 378 -22.97 -31.03 9.18
N GLN A 379 -22.03 -31.97 9.03
CA GLN A 379 -22.35 -33.40 8.86
C GLN A 379 -23.13 -33.96 10.06
N GLN A 380 -22.86 -33.48 11.28
CA GLN A 380 -23.64 -33.86 12.44
C GLN A 380 -25.07 -33.29 12.33
N LEU A 381 -25.25 -32.02 12.01
CA LEU A 381 -26.55 -31.38 11.82
C LEU A 381 -27.37 -32.09 10.72
N GLN A 382 -26.76 -32.44 9.61
CA GLN A 382 -27.41 -33.17 8.52
C GLN A 382 -27.86 -34.58 8.94
N LYS A 383 -27.09 -35.27 9.81
CA LYS A 383 -27.52 -36.57 10.41
C LYS A 383 -28.70 -36.43 11.37
N GLU A 384 -28.84 -35.29 12.00
CA GLU A 384 -29.96 -34.94 12.87
C GLU A 384 -31.23 -34.50 12.11
N GLY A 385 -31.15 -34.42 10.76
CA GLY A 385 -32.27 -34.15 9.88
C GLY A 385 -32.43 -32.71 9.40
N TRP A 386 -31.39 -31.91 9.53
CA TRP A 386 -31.35 -30.53 9.06
C TRP A 386 -30.84 -30.38 7.64
#